data_8a72b6246f1a520eb8f08d2c0d7d0f2c
#
_entry.id   8a72b6246f1a520eb8f08d2c0d7d0f2c
#
_cell.length_a   1.000
_cell.length_b   1.000
_cell.length_c   1.000
_cell.angle_alpha   90.00
_cell.angle_beta   90.00
_cell.angle_gamma   90.00
#
_symmetry.space_group_name_H-M   'P 1'
#
loop_
_entity.id
_entity.type
_entity.pdbx_description
1 polymer ?
#
loop_
_entity_poly.entity_id
_entity_poly.type
_entity_poly.pdbx_seq_one_letter_code
_entity_poly.pdbx_strand_id
1 'polypeptide(L)'
;MSGEPDIAIPARALGDPARGLIASALLGNRQMPAGELARAAGVSPSTASEHLHVLRAAGIVEVEHRGRNRFYRLADEDVARAIEALQAIAPTSPVRSLRQSSISIELRSARTCYDHLAGDLGLRIMDLLTATAVVPALAVGSVAQAPQPFPDGVVVEMLGLRAPEGRRPWVRGCLDWSGRRPHAGGQLGAQVLETLEANGWIVRRRTSRAVRLTSPGESALALLETQAGRDHAPEGTRDRHRGPQ
;
A
#
# COMPACT_ATOMS: atom_id res chain seq x y z
N MET A 1 -30.75 -11.96 13.68
CA MET A 1 -29.82 -13.04 13.21
C MET A 1 -29.33 -12.63 11.83
N SER A 2 -28.06 -12.29 11.71
CA SER A 2 -27.43 -12.04 10.40
C SER A 2 -27.07 -13.38 9.76
N GLY A 3 -27.45 -13.57 8.49
CA GLY A 3 -27.04 -14.73 7.69
C GLY A 3 -25.57 -14.66 7.32
N GLU A 4 -25.08 -15.66 6.57
CA GLU A 4 -23.74 -15.61 5.97
C GLU A 4 -23.61 -14.42 4.98
N PRO A 5 -22.42 -13.80 4.87
CA PRO A 5 -22.19 -12.74 3.89
C PRO A 5 -22.41 -13.23 2.45
N ASP A 6 -23.21 -12.49 1.68
CA ASP A 6 -23.45 -12.80 0.27
C ASP A 6 -22.32 -12.29 -0.62
N ILE A 7 -21.34 -13.13 -0.90
CA ILE A 7 -20.20 -12.83 -1.79
C ILE A 7 -20.63 -12.51 -3.24
N ALA A 8 -21.84 -12.92 -3.66
CA ALA A 8 -22.31 -12.67 -5.02
C ALA A 8 -22.55 -11.17 -5.30
N ILE A 9 -22.85 -10.39 -4.27
CA ILE A 9 -23.08 -8.94 -4.40
C ILE A 9 -21.81 -8.24 -4.87
N PRO A 10 -20.68 -8.25 -4.12
CA PRO A 10 -19.46 -7.60 -4.56
C PRO A 10 -18.84 -8.27 -5.80
N ALA A 11 -18.95 -9.59 -5.95
CA ALA A 11 -18.44 -10.29 -7.13
C ALA A 11 -19.13 -9.86 -8.42
N ARG A 12 -20.47 -9.75 -8.44
CA ARG A 12 -21.19 -9.21 -9.61
C ARG A 12 -20.87 -7.75 -9.87
N ALA A 13 -20.68 -6.94 -8.83
CA ALA A 13 -20.33 -5.54 -8.99
C ALA A 13 -18.94 -5.38 -9.64
N LEU A 14 -17.95 -6.17 -9.24
CA LEU A 14 -16.59 -6.13 -9.78
C LEU A 14 -16.40 -6.92 -11.09
N GLY A 15 -17.30 -7.85 -11.42
CA GLY A 15 -17.16 -8.73 -12.58
C GLY A 15 -17.29 -8.06 -13.96
N ASP A 16 -17.72 -6.82 -14.03
CA ASP A 16 -17.71 -6.04 -15.27
C ASP A 16 -16.35 -5.38 -15.49
N PRO A 17 -15.74 -5.46 -16.69
CA PRO A 17 -14.42 -4.93 -16.97
C PRO A 17 -14.28 -3.43 -16.66
N ALA A 18 -15.26 -2.61 -17.00
CA ALA A 18 -15.19 -1.16 -16.75
C ALA A 18 -15.30 -0.86 -15.23
N ARG A 19 -16.14 -1.59 -14.50
CA ARG A 19 -16.22 -1.45 -13.04
C ARG A 19 -14.95 -1.90 -12.34
N GLY A 20 -14.33 -2.99 -12.80
CA GLY A 20 -13.01 -3.43 -12.33
C GLY A 20 -11.93 -2.36 -12.55
N LEU A 21 -11.93 -1.70 -13.71
CA LEU A 21 -11.01 -0.59 -14.02
C LEU A 21 -11.28 0.64 -13.14
N ILE A 22 -12.54 1.02 -12.91
CA ILE A 22 -12.94 2.11 -12.00
C ILE A 22 -12.43 1.82 -10.59
N ALA A 23 -12.71 0.64 -10.05
CA ALA A 23 -12.28 0.25 -8.71
C ALA A 23 -10.75 0.24 -8.59
N SER A 24 -10.04 -0.29 -9.58
CA SER A 24 -8.57 -0.26 -9.64
C SER A 24 -8.00 1.15 -9.72
N ALA A 25 -8.68 2.09 -10.42
CA ALA A 25 -8.25 3.49 -10.50
C ALA A 25 -8.37 4.23 -9.17
N LEU A 26 -9.26 3.79 -8.28
CA LEU A 26 -9.49 4.35 -6.94
C LEU A 26 -8.57 3.78 -5.87
N LEU A 27 -7.80 2.72 -6.16
CA LEU A 27 -6.78 2.22 -5.23
C LEU A 27 -5.77 3.32 -4.88
N GLY A 28 -5.12 3.20 -3.73
CA GLY A 28 -4.18 4.20 -3.22
C GLY A 28 -4.88 5.38 -2.56
N ASN A 29 -6.07 5.15 -1.99
CA ASN A 29 -6.90 6.16 -1.33
C ASN A 29 -7.20 7.38 -2.22
N ARG A 30 -7.34 7.13 -3.52
CA ARG A 30 -7.56 8.18 -4.51
C ARG A 30 -9.02 8.63 -4.49
N GLN A 31 -9.20 9.91 -4.64
CA GLN A 31 -10.51 10.54 -4.81
C GLN A 31 -10.58 11.11 -6.23
N MET A 32 -11.53 10.65 -7.03
CA MET A 32 -11.60 11.01 -8.45
C MET A 32 -13.02 11.40 -8.85
N PRO A 33 -13.19 12.45 -9.68
CA PRO A 33 -14.49 12.78 -10.25
C PRO A 33 -14.91 11.76 -11.32
N ALA A 34 -16.23 11.63 -11.54
CA ALA A 34 -16.80 10.67 -12.49
C ALA A 34 -16.20 10.75 -13.90
N GLY A 35 -15.90 11.95 -14.40
CA GLY A 35 -15.28 12.15 -15.71
C GLY A 35 -13.87 11.60 -15.83
N GLU A 36 -13.08 11.58 -14.74
CA GLU A 36 -11.77 10.94 -14.74
C GLU A 36 -11.89 9.42 -14.67
N LEU A 37 -12.86 8.90 -13.91
CA LEU A 37 -13.16 7.48 -13.84
C LEU A 37 -13.69 6.94 -15.18
N ALA A 38 -14.53 7.70 -15.87
CA ALA A 38 -14.96 7.39 -17.24
C ALA A 38 -13.78 7.22 -18.19
N ARG A 39 -12.82 8.16 -18.16
CA ARG A 39 -11.59 8.08 -18.96
C ARG A 39 -10.70 6.90 -18.56
N ALA A 40 -10.57 6.62 -17.28
CA ALA A 40 -9.78 5.49 -16.79
C ALA A 40 -10.37 4.14 -17.23
N ALA A 41 -11.69 4.03 -17.28
CA ALA A 41 -12.40 2.83 -17.70
C ALA A 41 -12.63 2.75 -19.25
N GLY A 42 -12.36 3.81 -19.99
CA GLY A 42 -12.57 3.86 -21.44
C GLY A 42 -14.06 3.85 -21.84
N VAL A 43 -14.94 4.44 -21.02
CA VAL A 43 -16.38 4.48 -21.23
C VAL A 43 -16.91 5.91 -21.29
N SER A 44 -18.17 6.08 -21.74
CA SER A 44 -18.85 7.38 -21.75
C SER A 44 -19.12 7.87 -20.31
N PRO A 45 -19.28 9.19 -20.08
CA PRO A 45 -19.65 9.72 -18.76
C PRO A 45 -20.99 9.17 -18.24
N SER A 46 -21.97 8.93 -19.10
CA SER A 46 -23.25 8.31 -18.73
C SER A 46 -23.07 6.88 -18.24
N THR A 47 -22.35 6.06 -19.00
CA THR A 47 -22.03 4.67 -18.64
C THR A 47 -21.22 4.61 -17.33
N ALA A 48 -20.24 5.52 -17.14
CA ALA A 48 -19.50 5.59 -15.89
C ALA A 48 -20.41 5.91 -14.70
N SER A 49 -21.41 6.79 -14.88
CA SER A 49 -22.39 7.11 -13.84
C SER A 49 -23.24 5.89 -13.42
N GLU A 50 -23.65 5.06 -14.39
CA GLU A 50 -24.35 3.80 -14.13
C GLU A 50 -23.46 2.80 -13.39
N HIS A 51 -22.21 2.62 -13.83
CA HIS A 51 -21.22 1.77 -13.14
C HIS A 51 -20.96 2.23 -11.71
N LEU A 52 -20.82 3.53 -11.49
CA LEU A 52 -20.62 4.11 -10.16
C LEU A 52 -21.84 3.90 -9.27
N HIS A 53 -23.06 3.96 -9.83
CA HIS A 53 -24.29 3.62 -9.09
C HIS A 53 -24.26 2.17 -8.61
N VAL A 54 -23.92 1.22 -9.48
CA VAL A 54 -23.80 -0.21 -9.14
C VAL A 54 -22.74 -0.46 -8.07
N LEU A 55 -21.55 0.14 -8.22
CA LEU A 55 -20.47 0.00 -7.25
C LEU A 55 -20.83 0.58 -5.87
N ARG A 56 -21.57 1.70 -5.85
CA ARG A 56 -22.09 2.30 -4.60
C ARG A 56 -23.13 1.43 -3.94
N ALA A 57 -24.09 0.91 -4.71
CA ALA A 57 -25.13 0.01 -4.19
C ALA A 57 -24.54 -1.27 -3.58
N ALA A 58 -23.39 -1.73 -4.10
CA ALA A 58 -22.64 -2.88 -3.57
C ALA A 58 -21.69 -2.52 -2.41
N GLY A 59 -21.64 -1.26 -1.94
CA GLY A 59 -20.76 -0.83 -0.86
C GLY A 59 -19.26 -0.77 -1.23
N ILE A 60 -18.92 -0.81 -2.52
CA ILE A 60 -17.51 -0.79 -2.97
C ILE A 60 -16.98 0.64 -3.07
N VAL A 61 -17.84 1.58 -3.46
CA VAL A 61 -17.45 2.98 -3.70
C VAL A 61 -18.36 3.90 -2.91
N GLU A 62 -17.76 4.92 -2.32
CA GLU A 62 -18.48 6.04 -1.71
C GLU A 62 -18.32 7.31 -2.54
N VAL A 63 -19.23 8.28 -2.33
CA VAL A 63 -19.21 9.59 -2.94
C VAL A 63 -19.12 10.67 -1.89
N GLU A 64 -18.19 11.59 -2.09
CA GLU A 64 -18.05 12.81 -1.30
C GLU A 64 -18.44 14.00 -2.16
N HIS A 65 -19.27 14.89 -1.62
CA HIS A 65 -19.68 16.12 -2.26
C HIS A 65 -18.77 17.27 -1.82
N ARG A 66 -18.09 17.92 -2.77
CA ARG A 66 -17.29 19.13 -2.54
C ARG A 66 -17.83 20.27 -3.40
N GLY A 67 -18.71 21.07 -2.83
CA GLY A 67 -19.46 22.07 -3.57
C GLY A 67 -20.33 21.41 -4.66
N ARG A 68 -20.14 21.81 -5.93
CA ARG A 68 -20.86 21.23 -7.08
C ARG A 68 -20.24 19.93 -7.62
N ASN A 69 -19.09 19.53 -7.12
CA ASN A 69 -18.34 18.37 -7.60
C ASN A 69 -18.59 17.14 -6.74
N ARG A 70 -18.63 15.97 -7.40
CA ARG A 70 -18.71 14.66 -6.77
C ARG A 70 -17.40 13.94 -6.97
N PHE A 71 -16.77 13.54 -5.84
CA PHE A 71 -15.57 12.73 -5.82
C PHE A 71 -15.91 11.34 -5.32
N TYR A 72 -15.40 10.34 -5.98
CA TYR A 72 -15.60 8.93 -5.63
C TYR A 72 -14.31 8.37 -5.05
N ARG A 73 -14.43 7.52 -4.03
CA ARG A 73 -13.33 6.78 -3.41
C ARG A 73 -13.78 5.36 -3.11
N LEU A 74 -12.85 4.45 -2.84
CA LEU A 74 -13.21 3.16 -2.24
C LEU A 74 -13.82 3.38 -0.85
N ALA A 75 -14.77 2.55 -0.47
CA ALA A 75 -15.49 2.71 0.79
C ALA A 75 -14.55 2.64 2.00
N ASP A 76 -13.66 1.66 2.01
CA ASP A 76 -12.73 1.44 3.11
C ASP A 76 -11.46 0.66 2.70
N GLU A 77 -10.60 0.37 3.69
CA GLU A 77 -9.39 -0.44 3.53
C GLU A 77 -9.70 -1.90 3.19
N ASP A 78 -10.82 -2.46 3.66
CA ASP A 78 -11.18 -3.86 3.43
C ASP A 78 -11.54 -4.08 1.97
N VAL A 79 -12.26 -3.14 1.36
CA VAL A 79 -12.54 -3.12 -0.08
C VAL A 79 -11.24 -3.03 -0.88
N ALA A 80 -10.31 -2.14 -0.51
CA ALA A 80 -9.03 -2.02 -1.19
C ALA A 80 -8.24 -3.33 -1.12
N ARG A 81 -8.20 -3.99 0.05
CA ARG A 81 -7.53 -5.29 0.23
C ARG A 81 -8.17 -6.40 -0.59
N ALA A 82 -9.49 -6.44 -0.68
CA ALA A 82 -10.20 -7.40 -1.52
C ALA A 82 -9.83 -7.24 -3.00
N ILE A 83 -9.74 -6.00 -3.50
CA ILE A 83 -9.32 -5.72 -4.88
C ILE A 83 -7.85 -6.12 -5.11
N GLU A 84 -6.93 -5.81 -4.18
CA GLU A 84 -5.52 -6.24 -4.26
C GLU A 84 -5.40 -7.78 -4.25
N ALA A 85 -6.20 -8.48 -3.44
CA ALA A 85 -6.22 -9.93 -3.42
C ALA A 85 -6.72 -10.52 -4.76
N LEU A 86 -7.76 -9.94 -5.36
CA LEU A 86 -8.21 -10.30 -6.70
C LEU A 86 -7.13 -10.06 -7.76
N GLN A 87 -6.38 -8.95 -7.67
CA GLN A 87 -5.25 -8.67 -8.57
C GLN A 87 -4.13 -9.70 -8.42
N ALA A 88 -3.90 -10.24 -7.21
CA ALA A 88 -2.86 -11.24 -6.96
C ALA A 88 -3.17 -12.61 -7.61
N ILE A 89 -4.44 -12.94 -7.79
CA ILE A 89 -4.88 -14.20 -8.45
C ILE A 89 -5.22 -14.01 -9.93
N ALA A 90 -5.38 -12.76 -10.38
CA ALA A 90 -5.74 -12.48 -11.76
C ALA A 90 -4.60 -12.84 -12.73
N PRO A 91 -4.92 -13.38 -13.92
CA PRO A 91 -3.94 -13.56 -14.98
C PRO A 91 -3.41 -12.19 -15.43
N THR A 92 -2.11 -12.13 -15.75
CA THR A 92 -1.51 -10.90 -16.28
C THR A 92 -2.04 -10.62 -17.68
N SER A 93 -2.57 -9.42 -17.90
CA SER A 93 -2.98 -9.01 -19.24
C SER A 93 -1.76 -8.71 -20.12
N PRO A 94 -1.80 -9.06 -21.41
CA PRO A 94 -0.72 -8.71 -22.34
C PRO A 94 -0.52 -7.20 -22.40
N VAL A 95 0.71 -6.75 -22.34
CA VAL A 95 1.07 -5.35 -22.54
C VAL A 95 0.94 -5.02 -24.03
N ARG A 96 0.06 -4.06 -24.37
CA ARG A 96 -0.26 -3.70 -25.77
C ARG A 96 0.40 -2.40 -26.23
N SER A 97 1.11 -1.69 -25.35
CA SER A 97 1.80 -0.44 -25.68
C SER A 97 2.98 -0.15 -24.72
N LEU A 98 3.95 0.63 -25.19
CA LEU A 98 5.08 1.11 -24.37
C LEU A 98 4.59 1.86 -23.12
N ARG A 99 3.52 2.65 -23.26
CA ARG A 99 2.91 3.35 -22.13
C ARG A 99 2.37 2.40 -21.06
N GLN A 100 1.69 1.31 -21.46
CA GLN A 100 1.22 0.29 -20.52
C GLN A 100 2.39 -0.44 -19.87
N SER A 101 3.46 -0.72 -20.60
CA SER A 101 4.69 -1.30 -20.08
C SER A 101 5.30 -0.42 -18.98
N SER A 102 5.48 0.87 -19.26
CA SER A 102 6.04 1.83 -18.30
C SER A 102 5.19 1.93 -17.04
N ILE A 103 3.86 2.02 -17.17
CA ILE A 103 2.95 2.07 -16.01
C ILE A 103 3.04 0.77 -15.19
N SER A 104 3.10 -0.39 -15.84
CA SER A 104 3.25 -1.68 -15.16
C SER A 104 4.56 -1.76 -14.36
N ILE A 105 5.66 -1.31 -14.94
CA ILE A 105 6.97 -1.26 -14.27
C ILE A 105 6.91 -0.30 -13.07
N GLU A 106 6.38 0.91 -13.25
CA GLU A 106 6.24 1.88 -12.17
C GLU A 106 5.39 1.32 -11.01
N LEU A 107 4.26 0.65 -11.30
CA LEU A 107 3.40 0.07 -10.28
C LEU A 107 4.04 -1.10 -9.54
N ARG A 108 4.92 -1.88 -10.19
CA ARG A 108 5.70 -2.93 -9.52
C ARG A 108 6.77 -2.33 -8.62
N SER A 109 7.48 -1.33 -9.10
CA SER A 109 8.55 -0.68 -8.36
C SER A 109 8.01 -0.01 -7.09
N ALA A 110 7.03 0.87 -7.21
CA ALA A 110 6.42 1.49 -6.02
C ALA A 110 5.01 2.02 -6.33
N ARG A 111 4.09 1.76 -5.43
CA ARG A 111 2.69 2.20 -5.50
C ARG A 111 2.08 2.39 -4.12
N THR A 112 0.94 3.05 -4.07
CA THR A 112 0.08 3.01 -2.88
C THR A 112 -0.97 1.89 -3.01
N CYS A 113 -1.16 1.09 -1.95
CA CYS A 113 -2.24 0.11 -1.82
C CYS A 113 -3.55 0.81 -1.44
N TYR A 114 -3.66 1.25 -0.21
CA TYR A 114 -4.73 2.13 0.30
C TYR A 114 -4.10 3.45 0.75
N ASP A 115 -3.63 3.52 1.98
CA ASP A 115 -2.92 4.66 2.57
C ASP A 115 -1.47 4.31 3.00
N HIS A 116 -0.90 3.29 2.41
CA HIS A 116 0.44 2.77 2.69
C HIS A 116 1.13 2.29 1.42
N LEU A 117 2.44 2.09 1.49
CA LEU A 117 3.28 1.71 0.36
C LEU A 117 3.20 0.22 0.04
N ALA A 118 3.25 -0.10 -1.25
CA ALA A 118 3.33 -1.43 -1.83
C ALA A 118 4.30 -1.45 -3.02
N GLY A 119 4.47 -2.60 -3.65
CA GLY A 119 5.51 -2.83 -4.66
C GLY A 119 6.87 -3.05 -4.01
N ASP A 120 7.92 -3.07 -4.83
CA ASP A 120 9.27 -3.35 -4.35
C ASP A 120 9.69 -2.41 -3.21
N LEU A 121 9.33 -1.13 -3.28
CA LEU A 121 9.61 -0.16 -2.21
C LEU A 121 8.88 -0.53 -0.90
N GLY A 122 7.59 -0.88 -0.98
CA GLY A 122 6.83 -1.30 0.21
C GLY A 122 7.37 -2.58 0.84
N LEU A 123 7.86 -3.50 0.01
CA LEU A 123 8.49 -4.74 0.45
C LEU A 123 9.86 -4.48 1.09
N ARG A 124 10.70 -3.61 0.51
CA ARG A 124 11.99 -3.18 1.10
C ARG A 124 11.80 -2.55 2.48
N ILE A 125 10.78 -1.70 2.63
CA ILE A 125 10.45 -1.10 3.93
C ILE A 125 10.00 -2.16 4.93
N MET A 126 9.19 -3.14 4.52
CA MET A 126 8.78 -4.24 5.39
C MET A 126 9.98 -5.07 5.85
N ASP A 127 10.92 -5.37 4.93
CA ASP A 127 12.16 -6.09 5.24
C ASP A 127 13.00 -5.30 6.25
N LEU A 128 13.16 -3.99 6.05
CA LEU A 128 13.86 -3.09 6.97
C LEU A 128 13.22 -3.11 8.37
N LEU A 129 11.92 -2.91 8.47
CA LEU A 129 11.18 -2.90 9.74
C LEU A 129 11.28 -4.25 10.48
N THR A 130 11.32 -5.36 9.74
CA THR A 130 11.48 -6.70 10.32
C THR A 130 12.93 -6.95 10.74
N ALA A 131 13.90 -6.54 9.94
CA ALA A 131 15.32 -6.67 10.25
C ALA A 131 15.74 -5.87 11.49
N THR A 132 15.10 -4.73 11.75
CA THR A 132 15.33 -3.90 12.92
C THR A 132 14.42 -4.24 14.11
N ALA A 133 13.69 -5.36 14.05
CA ALA A 133 12.74 -5.82 15.06
C ALA A 133 11.66 -4.79 15.47
N VAL A 134 11.46 -3.73 14.66
CA VAL A 134 10.35 -2.79 14.85
C VAL A 134 9.02 -3.52 14.67
N VAL A 135 8.93 -4.43 13.69
CA VAL A 135 7.78 -5.32 13.52
C VAL A 135 8.23 -6.78 13.50
N PRO A 136 7.41 -7.72 14.01
CA PRO A 136 7.69 -9.15 13.83
C PRO A 136 7.50 -9.56 12.37
N ALA A 137 8.02 -10.72 11.99
CA ALA A 137 7.68 -11.32 10.72
C ALA A 137 6.16 -11.57 10.64
N LEU A 138 5.51 -11.02 9.61
CA LEU A 138 4.07 -11.09 9.41
C LEU A 138 3.72 -12.03 8.27
N ALA A 139 2.65 -12.82 8.45
CA ALA A 139 1.96 -13.46 7.34
C ALA A 139 0.96 -12.48 6.68
N VAL A 140 0.56 -12.77 5.44
CA VAL A 140 -0.51 -12.03 4.78
C VAL A 140 -1.81 -12.14 5.59
N GLY A 141 -2.44 -10.99 5.83
CA GLY A 141 -3.68 -10.87 6.61
C GLY A 141 -3.48 -10.81 8.12
N SER A 142 -2.31 -11.18 8.66
CA SER A 142 -2.04 -11.07 10.08
C SER A 142 -1.88 -9.62 10.53
N VAL A 143 -2.09 -9.40 11.83
CA VAL A 143 -1.88 -8.10 12.49
C VAL A 143 -0.94 -8.27 13.68
N ALA A 144 -0.17 -7.23 13.98
CA ALA A 144 0.58 -7.16 15.22
C ALA A 144 0.32 -5.84 15.94
N GLN A 145 0.46 -5.89 17.26
CA GLN A 145 0.44 -4.72 18.12
C GLN A 145 1.84 -4.10 18.17
N ALA A 146 1.90 -2.83 18.51
CA ALA A 146 3.18 -2.16 18.76
C ALA A 146 3.90 -2.83 19.94
N PRO A 147 5.22 -2.99 19.85
CA PRO A 147 6.02 -3.46 20.98
C PRO A 147 5.85 -2.56 22.21
N GLN A 148 6.04 -3.16 23.40
CA GLN A 148 6.07 -2.43 24.66
C GLN A 148 7.36 -2.76 25.42
N PRO A 149 8.23 -1.79 25.71
CA PRO A 149 8.11 -0.36 25.36
C PRO A 149 8.08 -0.12 23.85
N PHE A 150 7.58 1.05 23.43
CA PHE A 150 7.61 1.43 22.00
C PHE A 150 9.08 1.55 21.56
N PRO A 151 9.46 1.02 20.38
CA PRO A 151 10.84 1.03 19.94
C PRO A 151 11.34 2.46 19.71
N ASP A 152 12.62 2.66 19.90
CA ASP A 152 13.37 3.87 19.60
C ASP A 152 14.44 3.58 18.52
N GLY A 153 15.23 4.60 18.19
CA GLY A 153 16.36 4.50 17.27
C GLY A 153 16.10 5.11 15.90
N VAL A 154 17.18 5.13 15.11
CA VAL A 154 17.28 5.87 13.83
C VAL A 154 16.16 5.49 12.85
N VAL A 155 15.80 4.20 12.74
CA VAL A 155 14.75 3.75 11.84
C VAL A 155 13.39 4.29 12.26
N VAL A 156 13.08 4.27 13.56
CA VAL A 156 11.82 4.78 14.11
C VAL A 156 11.71 6.30 13.88
N GLU A 157 12.78 7.04 14.17
CA GLU A 157 12.84 8.49 13.99
C GLU A 157 12.75 8.89 12.52
N MET A 158 13.58 8.30 11.65
CA MET A 158 13.61 8.64 10.23
C MET A 158 12.33 8.27 9.49
N LEU A 159 11.65 7.19 9.88
CA LEU A 159 10.37 6.80 9.30
C LEU A 159 9.17 7.45 10.03
N GLY A 160 9.41 8.29 11.03
CA GLY A 160 8.39 9.05 11.75
C GLY A 160 7.38 8.16 12.47
N LEU A 161 7.82 7.00 12.98
CA LEU A 161 6.94 6.04 13.63
C LEU A 161 6.52 6.53 15.01
N ARG A 162 5.24 6.36 15.30
CA ARG A 162 4.61 6.77 16.57
C ARG A 162 3.80 5.61 17.14
N ALA A 163 3.63 5.61 18.45
CA ALA A 163 2.76 4.66 19.13
C ALA A 163 1.34 4.70 18.53
N PRO A 164 0.65 3.55 18.45
CA PRO A 164 -0.68 3.49 17.85
C PRO A 164 -1.72 4.24 18.67
N GLU A 165 -2.69 4.81 17.95
CA GLU A 165 -3.85 5.48 18.55
C GLU A 165 -5.15 4.85 18.03
N GLY A 166 -6.16 4.78 18.90
CA GLY A 166 -7.49 4.29 18.56
C GLY A 166 -7.54 2.78 18.27
N ARG A 167 -8.48 2.35 17.39
CA ARG A 167 -8.82 0.93 17.19
C ARG A 167 -8.17 0.30 15.95
N ARG A 168 -7.61 1.10 15.04
CA ARG A 168 -6.97 0.58 13.84
C ARG A 168 -5.74 -0.23 14.23
N PRO A 169 -5.51 -1.43 13.65
CA PRO A 169 -4.29 -2.18 13.91
C PRO A 169 -3.03 -1.35 13.69
N TRP A 170 -2.04 -1.51 14.58
CA TRP A 170 -0.76 -0.81 14.40
C TRP A 170 -0.08 -1.22 13.11
N VAL A 171 0.10 -2.52 12.90
CA VAL A 171 0.59 -3.03 11.62
C VAL A 171 -0.25 -4.21 11.16
N ARG A 172 -0.43 -4.29 9.83
CA ARG A 172 -1.08 -5.40 9.13
C ARG A 172 -0.22 -5.84 7.95
N GLY A 173 -0.06 -7.14 7.77
CA GLY A 173 0.56 -7.72 6.58
C GLY A 173 -0.42 -7.70 5.40
N CYS A 174 -0.39 -6.67 4.57
CA CYS A 174 -1.19 -6.60 3.35
C CYS A 174 -0.50 -7.37 2.21
N LEU A 175 -1.28 -8.14 1.41
CA LEU A 175 -0.73 -8.89 0.28
C LEU A 175 -0.21 -7.95 -0.81
N ASP A 176 1.06 -8.07 -1.17
CA ASP A 176 1.59 -7.45 -2.39
C ASP A 176 1.35 -8.36 -3.60
N TRP A 177 0.58 -7.90 -4.59
CA TRP A 177 0.26 -8.72 -5.77
C TRP A 177 1.49 -8.96 -6.67
N SER A 178 2.49 -8.07 -6.64
CA SER A 178 3.70 -8.20 -7.44
C SER A 178 4.76 -9.09 -6.81
N GLY A 179 5.00 -8.94 -5.50
CA GLY A 179 5.98 -9.72 -4.75
C GLY A 179 5.42 -10.95 -4.06
N ARG A 180 4.07 -11.09 -3.98
CA ARG A 180 3.34 -12.22 -3.36
C ARG A 180 3.72 -12.49 -1.90
N ARG A 181 4.09 -11.45 -1.18
CA ARG A 181 4.45 -11.46 0.23
C ARG A 181 3.88 -10.22 0.94
N PRO A 182 3.86 -10.15 2.27
CA PRO A 182 3.26 -9.03 2.98
C PRO A 182 4.09 -7.76 2.87
N HIS A 183 3.41 -6.62 2.73
CA HIS A 183 3.93 -5.28 2.98
C HIS A 183 3.18 -4.64 4.15
N ALA A 184 3.77 -3.59 4.74
CA ALA A 184 3.26 -2.98 5.96
C ALA A 184 2.06 -2.06 5.69
N GLY A 185 0.86 -2.49 6.10
CA GLY A 185 -0.35 -1.69 6.23
C GLY A 185 -0.62 -1.27 7.68
N GLY A 186 -1.83 -0.80 7.96
CA GLY A 186 -2.21 -0.32 9.28
C GLY A 186 -1.72 1.10 9.57
N GLN A 187 -1.66 1.49 10.84
CA GLN A 187 -1.22 2.82 11.24
C GLN A 187 0.26 3.05 10.89
N LEU A 188 1.11 2.04 11.12
CA LEU A 188 2.53 2.09 10.79
C LEU A 188 2.76 2.35 9.29
N GLY A 189 2.08 1.61 8.43
CA GLY A 189 2.22 1.82 6.97
C GLY A 189 1.78 3.21 6.53
N ALA A 190 0.73 3.76 7.15
CA ALA A 190 0.25 5.12 6.88
C ALA A 190 1.28 6.17 7.36
N GLN A 191 1.86 6.00 8.56
CA GLN A 191 2.90 6.90 9.09
C GLN A 191 4.15 6.92 8.20
N VAL A 192 4.58 5.76 7.73
CA VAL A 192 5.70 5.65 6.79
C VAL A 192 5.40 6.42 5.51
N LEU A 193 4.25 6.20 4.89
CA LEU A 193 3.86 6.90 3.66
C LEU A 193 3.84 8.42 3.87
N GLU A 194 3.21 8.89 4.96
CA GLU A 194 3.15 10.31 5.33
C GLU A 194 4.55 10.90 5.46
N THR A 195 5.44 10.22 6.16
CA THR A 195 6.82 10.70 6.40
C THR A 195 7.63 10.76 5.12
N LEU A 196 7.54 9.73 4.25
CA LEU A 196 8.26 9.73 3.00
C LEU A 196 7.78 10.84 2.05
N GLU A 197 6.47 11.14 2.06
CA GLU A 197 5.90 12.25 1.29
C GLU A 197 6.32 13.61 1.86
N ALA A 198 6.21 13.81 3.18
CA ALA A 198 6.56 15.06 3.85
C ALA A 198 8.03 15.45 3.64
N ASN A 199 8.93 14.45 3.64
CA ASN A 199 10.36 14.64 3.40
C ASN A 199 10.72 14.74 1.90
N GLY A 200 9.74 14.60 0.99
CA GLY A 200 10.00 14.60 -0.44
C GLY A 200 10.83 13.41 -0.93
N TRP A 201 10.87 12.31 -0.14
CA TRP A 201 11.58 11.09 -0.52
C TRP A 201 10.83 10.30 -1.58
N ILE A 202 9.52 10.47 -1.66
CA ILE A 202 8.68 9.94 -2.73
C ILE A 202 7.80 11.04 -3.32
N VAL A 203 7.37 10.83 -4.57
CA VAL A 203 6.43 11.71 -5.28
C VAL A 203 5.33 10.86 -5.91
N ARG A 204 4.06 11.19 -5.64
CA ARG A 204 2.90 10.53 -6.25
C ARG A 204 2.76 10.89 -7.73
N ARG A 205 2.39 9.93 -8.55
CA ARG A 205 1.94 10.19 -9.91
C ARG A 205 0.51 10.73 -9.92
N ARG A 206 0.26 11.77 -10.70
CA ARG A 206 -1.10 12.37 -10.80
C ARG A 206 -2.10 11.43 -11.47
N THR A 207 -1.67 10.63 -12.43
CA THR A 207 -2.54 9.82 -13.30
C THR A 207 -2.64 8.34 -12.88
N SER A 208 -1.89 7.92 -11.88
CA SER A 208 -1.92 6.54 -11.38
C SER A 208 -1.61 6.51 -9.89
N ARG A 209 -1.74 5.34 -9.26
CA ARG A 209 -1.33 5.12 -7.86
C ARG A 209 0.17 4.83 -7.71
N ALA A 210 0.93 4.90 -8.80
CA ALA A 210 2.37 4.75 -8.72
C ALA A 210 3.00 5.92 -7.96
N VAL A 211 4.05 5.62 -7.22
CA VAL A 211 4.94 6.60 -6.58
C VAL A 211 6.34 6.45 -7.15
N ARG A 212 7.10 7.51 -7.15
CA ARG A 212 8.49 7.48 -7.57
C ARG A 212 9.37 7.84 -6.40
N LEU A 213 10.34 6.99 -6.10
CA LEU A 213 11.40 7.29 -5.16
C LEU A 213 12.29 8.39 -5.75
N THR A 214 12.65 9.37 -4.96
CA THR A 214 13.52 10.49 -5.38
C THR A 214 14.98 10.20 -5.03
N SER A 215 15.94 10.95 -5.59
CA SER A 215 17.34 10.78 -5.21
C SER A 215 17.60 11.00 -3.70
N PRO A 216 17.01 12.02 -3.04
CA PRO A 216 17.05 12.10 -1.58
C PRO A 216 16.45 10.88 -0.88
N GLY A 217 15.32 10.32 -1.40
CA GLY A 217 14.71 9.10 -0.88
C GLY A 217 15.58 7.87 -1.03
N GLU A 218 16.26 7.69 -2.18
CA GLU A 218 17.25 6.62 -2.38
C GLU A 218 18.37 6.69 -1.35
N SER A 219 18.93 7.89 -1.12
CA SER A 219 20.00 8.11 -0.14
C SER A 219 19.52 7.80 1.28
N ALA A 220 18.33 8.25 1.66
CA ALA A 220 17.74 7.99 2.97
C ALA A 220 17.49 6.50 3.20
N LEU A 221 16.96 5.81 2.19
CA LEU A 221 16.67 4.38 2.29
C LEU A 221 17.96 3.55 2.39
N ALA A 222 18.99 3.89 1.61
CA ALA A 222 20.32 3.26 1.68
C ALA A 222 20.96 3.43 3.07
N LEU A 223 20.80 4.62 3.69
CA LEU A 223 21.26 4.86 5.05
C LEU A 223 20.52 3.95 6.06
N LEU A 224 19.20 3.88 5.98
CA LEU A 224 18.39 3.03 6.85
C LEU A 224 18.76 1.54 6.71
N GLU A 225 18.95 1.04 5.49
CA GLU A 225 19.36 -0.35 5.22
C GLU A 225 20.77 -0.64 5.78
N THR A 226 21.67 0.33 5.70
CA THR A 226 23.02 0.22 6.28
C THR A 226 22.97 0.13 7.79
N GLN A 227 22.12 0.90 8.46
CA GLN A 227 21.93 0.86 9.91
C GLN A 227 21.34 -0.50 10.34
N ALA A 228 20.31 -0.98 9.66
CA ALA A 228 19.72 -2.28 9.94
C ALA A 228 20.75 -3.42 9.85
N GLY A 229 21.66 -3.36 8.89
CA GLY A 229 22.76 -4.33 8.75
C GLY A 229 23.77 -4.30 9.89
N ARG A 230 23.99 -3.13 10.52
CA ARG A 230 24.88 -2.99 11.68
C ARG A 230 24.27 -3.52 12.95
N ASP A 231 22.99 -3.30 13.17
CA ASP A 231 22.27 -3.76 14.37
C ASP A 231 22.12 -5.30 14.40
N HIS A 232 22.26 -5.96 13.23
CA HIS A 232 22.21 -7.42 13.08
C HIS A 232 23.58 -8.12 13.03
N ALA A 233 24.68 -7.38 13.06
CA ALA A 233 26.01 -8.00 13.11
C ALA A 233 26.16 -8.74 14.46
N PRO A 234 26.44 -10.06 14.51
CA PRO A 234 26.62 -10.78 15.75
C PRO A 234 27.78 -10.14 16.52
N GLU A 235 27.56 -9.83 17.80
CA GLU A 235 28.63 -9.51 18.75
C GLU A 235 29.57 -10.72 18.89
N GLY A 236 30.54 -10.82 18.02
CA GLY A 236 31.41 -11.96 18.03
C GLY A 236 32.67 -11.75 17.21
N THR A 237 33.62 -11.02 17.79
CA THR A 237 35.02 -11.46 17.87
C THR A 237 35.83 -10.35 18.55
N ARG A 238 35.56 -10.09 19.82
CA ARG A 238 36.61 -9.44 20.64
C ARG A 238 37.68 -10.49 20.89
N ASP A 239 38.75 -10.31 20.13
CA ASP A 239 40.01 -11.03 20.19
C ASP A 239 40.44 -11.33 21.64
N ARG A 240 40.33 -12.59 22.05
CA ARG A 240 40.96 -13.09 23.28
C ARG A 240 42.37 -13.58 22.93
N HIS A 241 43.24 -12.68 22.51
CA HIS A 241 44.67 -12.95 22.50
C HIS A 241 45.33 -12.06 23.54
N ARG A 242 45.34 -12.51 24.80
CA ARG A 242 46.43 -12.31 25.75
C ARG A 242 46.68 -13.64 26.40
N GLY A 243 47.69 -14.36 25.89
CA GLY A 243 48.28 -15.50 26.57
C GLY A 243 49.21 -14.99 27.69
N PRO A 244 49.35 -15.79 28.74
CA PRO A 244 50.25 -15.47 29.84
C PRO A 244 51.67 -15.88 29.45
N GLN A 245 52.64 -15.07 29.91
CA GLN A 245 54.01 -15.52 30.18
C GLN A 245 54.04 -16.23 31.50
#